data_da1a20ec4f733d7eb6032f64d14bf089
#
_entry.id   da1a20ec4f733d7eb6032f64d14bf089
#
_cell.length_a   1.000
_cell.length_b   1.000
_cell.length_c   1.000
_cell.angle_alpha   90.00
_cell.angle_beta   90.00
_cell.angle_gamma   90.00
#
_symmetry.space_group_name_H-M   'P 1'
#
loop_
_entity.id
_entity.type
_entity.pdbx_description
1 polymer ?
#
loop_
_entity_poly.entity_id
_entity_poly.type
_entity_poly.pdbx_seq_one_letter_code
_entity_poly.pdbx_strand_id
1 'polypeptide(L)'
;MEINREIKNITSAFVLEDNLTECVPYGSGHINDTYRLTYGTGKHYILQKMNKSIFTKPIELMENVSGVTAWLKKKIQENGGDVDRETLNLVMTKDGLPYYVDEDGEYWRVYLFIENATCYDMVKDEEDFYQSAVAFGHFQRLLADYPAETLHETIVNFHNTVDRLDKFKTAVEKDVCHRAADVEKEIQFVLDSTELAHVLCDMQNQGKLPLRVTHNDTKLNNIMIDNATGKAICVIDLDTVMPGLSVNDFGDSIRFGASTGAEDEKDLTKVSCDLHLYEVYVKGFIEGCGGALTETELDMLPMGAILMTFECGMRFLTDYLEGDHYFKIHREGHNLDRCRTQFKLVKDMEEKLSRMKEIVNKYKQV
;
A
#
# COMPACT_ATOMS: atom_id res chain seq x y z
N MET A 1 -19.76 16.27 23.59
CA MET A 1 -18.46 16.10 24.27
C MET A 1 -17.67 17.39 24.05
N GLU A 2 -17.08 17.96 25.08
CA GLU A 2 -16.32 19.21 24.91
C GLU A 2 -15.02 18.88 24.12
N ILE A 3 -14.79 19.59 23.02
CA ILE A 3 -13.60 19.36 22.18
C ILE A 3 -12.36 19.75 22.97
N ASN A 4 -11.39 18.85 23.06
CA ASN A 4 -10.14 19.05 23.78
C ASN A 4 -9.45 20.35 23.31
N ARG A 5 -8.85 21.09 24.25
CA ARG A 5 -8.13 22.34 23.99
C ARG A 5 -6.97 22.14 23.00
N GLU A 6 -6.29 21.02 23.09
CA GLU A 6 -5.22 20.64 22.18
C GLU A 6 -5.70 20.55 20.73
N ILE A 7 -6.79 19.85 20.45
CA ILE A 7 -7.38 19.76 19.11
C ILE A 7 -7.79 21.16 18.58
N LYS A 8 -8.33 22.01 19.45
CA LYS A 8 -8.66 23.40 19.04
C LYS A 8 -7.41 24.19 18.65
N ASN A 9 -6.31 24.03 19.38
CA ASN A 9 -5.04 24.68 19.05
C ASN A 9 -4.50 24.18 17.71
N ILE A 10 -4.44 22.85 17.52
CA ILE A 10 -3.97 22.24 16.28
C ILE A 10 -4.82 22.68 15.08
N THR A 11 -6.15 22.56 15.18
CA THR A 11 -7.05 22.95 14.08
C THR A 11 -7.00 24.44 13.76
N SER A 12 -6.71 25.29 14.76
CA SER A 12 -6.57 26.74 14.55
C SER A 12 -5.37 27.12 13.68
N ALA A 13 -4.38 26.24 13.51
CA ALA A 13 -3.23 26.48 12.65
C ALA A 13 -3.56 26.30 11.15
N PHE A 14 -4.62 25.58 10.82
CA PHE A 14 -5.02 25.31 9.44
C PHE A 14 -6.04 26.31 8.90
N VAL A 15 -6.14 26.39 7.58
CA VAL A 15 -7.16 27.19 6.88
C VAL A 15 -8.47 26.41 6.86
N LEU A 16 -9.14 26.36 7.98
CA LEU A 16 -10.41 25.68 8.21
C LEU A 16 -11.52 26.70 8.47
N GLU A 17 -12.76 26.24 8.42
CA GLU A 17 -13.93 27.04 8.80
C GLU A 17 -13.93 27.33 10.31
N ASP A 18 -14.72 28.31 10.72
CA ASP A 18 -14.97 28.56 12.12
C ASP A 18 -16.00 27.57 12.70
N ASN A 19 -16.00 27.45 14.04
CA ASN A 19 -16.99 26.66 14.79
C ASN A 19 -16.88 25.14 14.59
N LEU A 20 -15.73 24.59 15.00
CA LEU A 20 -15.56 23.14 15.15
C LEU A 20 -16.56 22.61 16.21
N THR A 21 -17.49 21.74 15.81
CA THR A 21 -18.56 21.21 16.65
C THR A 21 -18.28 19.80 17.16
N GLU A 22 -17.53 18.98 16.42
CA GLU A 22 -17.23 17.60 16.79
C GLU A 22 -15.82 17.19 16.32
N CYS A 23 -15.16 16.37 17.14
CA CYS A 23 -13.93 15.65 16.79
C CYS A 23 -14.04 14.22 17.35
N VAL A 24 -14.08 13.24 16.48
CA VAL A 24 -14.23 11.83 16.86
C VAL A 24 -13.16 10.97 16.16
N PRO A 25 -12.65 9.90 16.80
CA PRO A 25 -11.80 8.92 16.14
C PRO A 25 -12.48 8.38 14.89
N TYR A 26 -11.72 8.16 13.82
CA TYR A 26 -12.26 7.76 12.54
C TYR A 26 -11.36 6.75 11.82
N GLY A 27 -11.99 5.74 11.16
CA GLY A 27 -11.29 4.72 10.39
C GLY A 27 -10.75 3.57 11.23
N SER A 28 -10.28 2.53 10.54
CA SER A 28 -9.69 1.31 11.12
C SER A 28 -8.16 1.27 10.99
N GLY A 29 -7.52 2.35 10.51
CA GLY A 29 -6.07 2.45 10.36
C GLY A 29 -5.34 2.34 11.70
N HIS A 30 -4.18 1.66 11.72
CA HIS A 30 -3.46 1.33 12.96
C HIS A 30 -2.13 2.09 13.11
N ILE A 31 -1.75 2.89 12.12
CA ILE A 31 -0.46 3.60 12.10
C ILE A 31 -0.61 5.03 12.62
N ASN A 32 -1.45 5.82 11.97
CA ASN A 32 -1.70 7.21 12.34
C ASN A 32 -2.95 7.32 13.21
N ASP A 33 -2.95 8.26 14.18
CA ASP A 33 -4.17 8.61 14.89
C ASP A 33 -5.04 9.48 13.99
N THR A 34 -6.22 8.99 13.63
CA THR A 34 -7.11 9.63 12.66
C THR A 34 -8.42 10.07 13.31
N TYR A 35 -8.84 11.29 13.03
CA TYR A 35 -10.05 11.91 13.56
C TYR A 35 -10.88 12.53 12.43
N ARG A 36 -12.19 12.38 12.52
CA ARG A 36 -13.12 13.18 11.73
C ARG A 36 -13.49 14.45 12.49
N LEU A 37 -13.33 15.58 11.84
CA LEU A 37 -13.76 16.90 12.31
C LEU A 37 -15.09 17.25 11.66
N THR A 38 -16.05 17.78 12.42
CA THR A 38 -17.32 18.32 11.92
C THR A 38 -17.41 19.79 12.29
N TYR A 39 -17.70 20.64 11.32
CA TYR A 39 -17.89 22.07 11.50
C TYR A 39 -19.36 22.47 11.48
N GLY A 40 -19.70 23.64 12.02
CA GLY A 40 -21.08 24.12 12.15
C GLY A 40 -21.83 24.28 10.83
N THR A 41 -21.12 24.39 9.72
CA THR A 41 -21.68 24.38 8.35
C THR A 41 -22.11 23.00 7.86
N GLY A 42 -21.75 21.94 8.58
CA GLY A 42 -21.92 20.54 8.19
C GLY A 42 -20.74 20.01 7.37
N LYS A 43 -19.68 20.78 7.13
CA LYS A 43 -18.49 20.33 6.42
C LYS A 43 -17.61 19.44 7.30
N HIS A 44 -17.02 18.43 6.70
CA HIS A 44 -16.15 17.48 7.38
C HIS A 44 -14.71 17.55 6.87
N TYR A 45 -13.78 17.18 7.76
CA TYR A 45 -12.35 17.03 7.45
C TYR A 45 -11.78 15.82 8.18
N ILE A 46 -10.67 15.32 7.69
CA ILE A 46 -9.85 14.30 8.36
C ILE A 46 -8.63 14.99 8.96
N LEU A 47 -8.47 14.90 10.28
CA LEU A 47 -7.26 15.30 10.99
C LEU A 47 -6.45 14.03 11.30
N GLN A 48 -5.16 14.05 10.98
CA GLN A 48 -4.27 12.92 11.30
C GLN A 48 -3.04 13.39 12.05
N LYS A 49 -2.71 12.66 13.13
CA LYS A 49 -1.42 12.71 13.80
C LYS A 49 -0.51 11.66 13.16
N MET A 50 0.60 12.09 12.61
CA MET A 50 1.54 11.20 11.92
C MET A 50 2.39 10.41 12.92
N ASN A 51 2.52 9.12 12.71
CA ASN A 51 3.33 8.25 13.57
C ASN A 51 4.82 8.36 13.25
N LYS A 52 5.56 9.16 14.02
CA LYS A 52 7.00 9.38 13.85
C LYS A 52 7.87 8.16 14.15
N SER A 53 7.36 7.16 14.84
CA SER A 53 8.12 5.93 15.10
C SER A 53 8.24 5.06 13.86
N ILE A 54 7.28 5.17 12.95
CA ILE A 54 7.26 4.47 11.66
C ILE A 54 7.79 5.39 10.56
N PHE A 55 7.24 6.61 10.47
CA PHE A 55 7.65 7.61 9.49
C PHE A 55 8.65 8.58 10.12
N THR A 56 9.91 8.17 10.15
CA THR A 56 10.99 8.91 10.82
C THR A 56 11.36 10.22 10.12
N LYS A 57 10.87 10.44 8.90
CA LYS A 57 11.10 11.62 8.06
C LYS A 57 9.77 12.26 7.63
N PRO A 58 8.98 12.79 8.55
CA PRO A 58 7.62 13.29 8.25
C PRO A 58 7.59 14.44 7.25
N ILE A 59 8.63 15.27 7.17
CA ILE A 59 8.72 16.37 6.20
C ILE A 59 8.88 15.82 4.79
N GLU A 60 9.84 14.89 4.56
CA GLU A 60 10.05 14.24 3.26
C GLU A 60 8.78 13.50 2.81
N LEU A 61 8.09 12.81 3.74
CA LEU A 61 6.81 12.17 3.47
C LEU A 61 5.76 13.18 3.00
N MET A 62 5.62 14.32 3.69
CA MET A 62 4.65 15.35 3.32
C MET A 62 5.00 16.05 2.01
N GLU A 63 6.28 16.16 1.66
CA GLU A 63 6.72 16.61 0.33
C GLU A 63 6.24 15.65 -0.77
N ASN A 64 6.41 14.33 -0.58
CA ASN A 64 5.88 13.32 -1.50
C ASN A 64 4.36 13.42 -1.64
N VAL A 65 3.63 13.41 -0.53
CA VAL A 65 2.16 13.46 -0.52
C VAL A 65 1.67 14.74 -1.20
N SER A 66 2.28 15.88 -0.91
CA SER A 66 1.89 17.17 -1.50
C SER A 66 2.16 17.21 -3.00
N GLY A 67 3.33 16.73 -3.44
CA GLY A 67 3.69 16.67 -4.85
C GLY A 67 2.76 15.77 -5.65
N VAL A 68 2.51 14.55 -5.14
CA VAL A 68 1.64 13.57 -5.80
C VAL A 68 0.19 14.04 -5.84
N THR A 69 -0.37 14.56 -4.73
CA THR A 69 -1.75 15.05 -4.72
C THR A 69 -1.96 16.26 -5.59
N ALA A 70 -0.99 17.20 -5.65
CA ALA A 70 -1.06 18.33 -6.55
C ALA A 70 -1.03 17.92 -8.03
N TRP A 71 -0.22 16.92 -8.38
CA TRP A 71 -0.18 16.36 -9.72
C TRP A 71 -1.48 15.66 -10.09
N LEU A 72 -2.00 14.80 -9.20
CA LEU A 72 -3.28 14.12 -9.40
C LEU A 72 -4.41 15.13 -9.60
N LYS A 73 -4.51 16.18 -8.78
CA LYS A 73 -5.50 17.26 -8.97
C LYS A 73 -5.46 17.84 -10.38
N LYS A 74 -4.26 18.19 -10.85
CA LYS A 74 -4.06 18.74 -12.19
C LYS A 74 -4.56 17.78 -13.25
N LYS A 75 -4.16 16.50 -13.20
CA LYS A 75 -4.56 15.47 -14.17
C LYS A 75 -6.08 15.19 -14.15
N ILE A 76 -6.66 15.11 -12.95
CA ILE A 76 -8.11 14.92 -12.79
C ILE A 76 -8.87 16.11 -13.40
N GLN A 77 -8.44 17.33 -13.11
CA GLN A 77 -9.06 18.54 -13.66
C GLN A 77 -8.94 18.60 -15.19
N GLU A 78 -7.80 18.25 -15.77
CA GLU A 78 -7.57 18.17 -17.21
C GLU A 78 -8.51 17.15 -17.87
N ASN A 79 -8.88 16.08 -17.16
CA ASN A 79 -9.81 15.05 -17.61
C ASN A 79 -11.30 15.37 -17.30
N GLY A 80 -11.59 16.52 -16.68
CA GLY A 80 -12.96 16.94 -16.33
C GLY A 80 -13.54 16.20 -15.12
N GLY A 81 -12.70 15.59 -14.28
CA GLY A 81 -13.10 14.88 -13.06
C GLY A 81 -13.33 15.81 -11.87
N ASP A 82 -13.77 15.23 -10.75
CA ASP A 82 -14.06 15.92 -9.49
C ASP A 82 -12.83 15.88 -8.56
N VAL A 83 -12.06 16.96 -8.54
CA VAL A 83 -10.84 17.05 -7.74
C VAL A 83 -11.08 16.96 -6.23
N ASP A 84 -12.29 17.26 -5.75
CA ASP A 84 -12.60 17.19 -4.33
C ASP A 84 -12.90 15.75 -3.87
N ARG A 85 -13.17 14.85 -4.82
CA ARG A 85 -13.52 13.46 -4.54
C ARG A 85 -12.54 12.42 -5.11
N GLU A 86 -11.85 12.71 -6.22
CA GLU A 86 -11.04 11.72 -6.93
C GLU A 86 -9.57 11.69 -6.47
N THR A 87 -9.16 12.59 -5.58
CA THR A 87 -7.86 12.55 -4.90
C THR A 87 -7.93 13.14 -3.50
N LEU A 88 -6.94 12.83 -2.66
CA LEU A 88 -6.79 13.48 -1.37
C LEU A 88 -6.49 14.97 -1.52
N ASN A 89 -7.18 15.78 -0.72
CA ASN A 89 -7.05 17.24 -0.71
C ASN A 89 -6.48 17.71 0.61
N LEU A 90 -5.19 18.08 0.63
CA LEU A 90 -4.54 18.67 1.78
C LEU A 90 -5.11 20.08 2.07
N VAL A 91 -5.43 20.32 3.33
CA VAL A 91 -5.73 21.65 3.83
C VAL A 91 -4.44 22.27 4.36
N MET A 92 -4.05 23.41 3.81
CA MET A 92 -2.82 24.08 4.21
C MET A 92 -2.97 24.77 5.57
N THR A 93 -1.88 24.94 6.28
CA THR A 93 -1.81 25.83 7.44
C THR A 93 -1.93 27.29 6.99
N LYS A 94 -2.17 28.21 7.94
CA LYS A 94 -2.19 29.65 7.70
C LYS A 94 -0.84 30.20 7.19
N ASP A 95 0.25 29.46 7.46
CA ASP A 95 1.60 29.75 6.96
C ASP A 95 1.89 29.08 5.61
N GLY A 96 0.91 28.39 5.01
CA GLY A 96 1.04 27.76 3.70
C GLY A 96 1.76 26.40 3.70
N LEU A 97 1.92 25.75 4.87
CA LEU A 97 2.52 24.42 4.98
C LEU A 97 1.44 23.31 4.93
N PRO A 98 1.75 22.12 4.37
CA PRO A 98 0.81 20.99 4.29
C PRO A 98 0.72 20.20 5.62
N TYR A 99 1.42 20.61 6.65
CA TYR A 99 1.44 20.01 7.97
C TYR A 99 1.65 21.08 9.05
N TYR A 100 1.29 20.73 10.27
CA TYR A 100 1.55 21.54 11.47
C TYR A 100 2.37 20.74 12.46
N VAL A 101 3.31 21.38 13.15
CA VAL A 101 4.08 20.77 14.24
C VAL A 101 3.63 21.43 15.54
N ASP A 102 3.14 20.62 16.49
CA ASP A 102 2.69 21.12 17.78
C ASP A 102 3.83 21.35 18.78
N GLU A 103 3.51 21.81 20.00
CA GLU A 103 4.48 22.11 21.06
C GLU A 103 5.27 20.88 21.53
N ASP A 104 4.70 19.67 21.35
CA ASP A 104 5.35 18.39 21.70
C ASP A 104 6.19 17.83 20.53
N GLY A 105 6.23 18.55 19.40
CA GLY A 105 6.95 18.16 18.21
C GLY A 105 6.25 17.07 17.42
N GLU A 106 4.93 16.90 17.60
CA GLU A 106 4.12 15.97 16.83
C GLU A 106 3.65 16.61 15.54
N TYR A 107 3.57 15.82 14.47
CA TYR A 107 3.19 16.27 13.13
C TYR A 107 1.73 15.96 12.86
N TRP A 108 0.99 16.98 12.40
CA TRP A 108 -0.42 16.93 12.10
C TRP A 108 -0.69 17.36 10.68
N ARG A 109 -1.64 16.71 10.01
CA ARG A 109 -2.14 17.11 8.70
C ARG A 109 -3.65 17.03 8.64
N VAL A 110 -4.23 17.79 7.72
CA VAL A 110 -5.68 17.81 7.50
C VAL A 110 -5.98 17.53 6.03
N TYR A 111 -6.96 16.67 5.80
CA TYR A 111 -7.54 16.44 4.48
C TYR A 111 -9.00 16.88 4.44
N LEU A 112 -9.47 17.31 3.28
CA LEU A 112 -10.89 17.41 3.01
C LEU A 112 -11.51 16.02 3.12
N PHE A 113 -12.66 15.91 3.79
CA PHE A 113 -13.38 14.64 3.87
C PHE A 113 -14.08 14.34 2.54
N ILE A 114 -13.96 13.11 2.05
CA ILE A 114 -14.65 12.66 0.84
C ILE A 114 -16.01 12.12 1.22
N GLU A 115 -17.06 12.89 0.88
CA GLU A 115 -18.44 12.57 1.22
C GLU A 115 -19.01 11.43 0.35
N ASN A 116 -19.98 10.69 0.91
CA ASN A 116 -20.72 9.64 0.21
C ASN A 116 -19.80 8.54 -0.41
N ALA A 117 -18.72 8.21 0.27
CA ALA A 117 -17.81 7.15 -0.12
C ALA A 117 -17.42 6.30 1.09
N THR A 118 -17.10 5.04 0.86
CA THR A 118 -16.77 4.07 1.91
C THR A 118 -15.54 3.26 1.51
N CYS A 119 -14.65 2.97 2.47
CA CYS A 119 -13.59 1.98 2.33
C CYS A 119 -14.06 0.64 2.90
N TYR A 120 -13.65 -0.47 2.30
CA TYR A 120 -13.93 -1.80 2.79
C TYR A 120 -12.67 -2.49 3.29
N ASP A 121 -12.71 -3.08 4.48
CA ASP A 121 -11.56 -3.79 5.05
C ASP A 121 -11.31 -5.16 4.39
N MET A 122 -12.34 -5.72 3.74
CA MET A 122 -12.26 -7.00 3.03
C MET A 122 -13.04 -6.94 1.73
N VAL A 123 -12.59 -7.70 0.74
CA VAL A 123 -13.34 -7.97 -0.51
C VAL A 123 -14.66 -8.66 -0.13
N LYS A 124 -15.79 -8.05 -0.45
CA LYS A 124 -17.12 -8.64 -0.25
C LYS A 124 -17.54 -9.49 -1.43
N ASP A 125 -17.20 -9.02 -2.62
CA ASP A 125 -17.48 -9.68 -3.88
C ASP A 125 -16.38 -9.36 -4.91
N GLU A 126 -16.46 -9.99 -6.07
CA GLU A 126 -15.47 -9.80 -7.15
C GLU A 126 -15.50 -8.39 -7.76
N GLU A 127 -16.64 -7.68 -7.68
CA GLU A 127 -16.75 -6.30 -8.18
C GLU A 127 -15.91 -5.34 -7.33
N ASP A 128 -15.94 -5.47 -6.00
CA ASP A 128 -15.09 -4.67 -5.12
C ASP A 128 -13.60 -4.85 -5.47
N PHE A 129 -13.19 -6.08 -5.77
CA PHE A 129 -11.81 -6.38 -6.13
C PHE A 129 -11.45 -5.86 -7.53
N TYR A 130 -12.38 -5.96 -8.49
CA TYR A 130 -12.23 -5.35 -9.80
C TYR A 130 -12.11 -3.83 -9.70
N GLN A 131 -12.97 -3.17 -8.93
CA GLN A 131 -12.91 -1.71 -8.73
C GLN A 131 -11.62 -1.27 -8.07
N SER A 132 -11.09 -2.05 -7.12
CA SER A 132 -9.77 -1.80 -6.53
C SER A 132 -8.67 -1.86 -7.60
N ALA A 133 -8.71 -2.85 -8.47
CA ALA A 133 -7.76 -2.99 -9.57
C ALA A 133 -7.81 -1.80 -10.54
N VAL A 134 -9.03 -1.39 -10.93
CA VAL A 134 -9.25 -0.20 -11.78
C VAL A 134 -8.67 1.06 -11.13
N ALA A 135 -8.90 1.24 -9.81
CA ALA A 135 -8.41 2.41 -9.10
C ALA A 135 -6.88 2.48 -9.05
N PHE A 136 -6.20 1.38 -8.68
CA PHE A 136 -4.73 1.36 -8.66
C PHE A 136 -4.13 1.45 -10.07
N GLY A 137 -4.76 0.84 -11.08
CA GLY A 137 -4.36 1.03 -12.47
C GLY A 137 -4.52 2.48 -12.92
N HIS A 138 -5.63 3.12 -12.56
CA HIS A 138 -5.87 4.54 -12.86
C HIS A 138 -4.86 5.46 -12.15
N PHE A 139 -4.51 5.15 -10.90
CA PHE A 139 -3.47 5.85 -10.16
C PHE A 139 -2.12 5.78 -10.91
N GLN A 140 -1.71 4.60 -11.40
CA GLN A 140 -0.52 4.43 -12.22
C GLN A 140 -0.60 5.25 -13.52
N ARG A 141 -1.75 5.30 -14.18
CA ARG A 141 -1.97 6.08 -15.40
C ARG A 141 -1.84 7.59 -15.16
N LEU A 142 -2.48 8.11 -14.12
CA LEU A 142 -2.45 9.54 -13.81
C LEU A 142 -1.04 10.02 -13.43
N LEU A 143 -0.20 9.13 -12.90
CA LEU A 143 1.16 9.41 -12.45
C LEU A 143 2.24 8.90 -13.45
N ALA A 144 1.83 8.44 -14.64
CA ALA A 144 2.75 7.82 -15.60
C ALA A 144 3.89 8.75 -16.05
N ASP A 145 3.62 10.04 -16.12
CA ASP A 145 4.56 11.11 -16.50
C ASP A 145 5.04 11.96 -15.30
N TYR A 146 4.76 11.53 -14.07
CA TYR A 146 5.34 12.14 -12.89
C TYR A 146 6.83 11.77 -12.79
N PRO A 147 7.74 12.72 -12.52
CA PRO A 147 9.17 12.42 -12.38
C PRO A 147 9.43 11.71 -11.05
N ALA A 148 9.26 10.38 -11.04
CA ALA A 148 9.30 9.54 -9.83
C ALA A 148 10.62 9.67 -9.05
N GLU A 149 11.73 9.98 -9.73
CA GLU A 149 13.04 10.22 -9.11
C GLU A 149 13.09 11.45 -8.22
N THR A 150 12.10 12.32 -8.27
CA THR A 150 11.99 13.50 -7.39
C THR A 150 11.38 13.18 -6.03
N LEU A 151 10.76 12.01 -5.88
CA LEU A 151 10.19 11.58 -4.61
C LEU A 151 11.29 11.10 -3.66
N HIS A 152 11.09 11.35 -2.38
CA HIS A 152 11.94 10.83 -1.33
C HIS A 152 11.64 9.35 -1.06
N GLU A 153 12.68 8.58 -0.84
CA GLU A 153 12.55 7.22 -0.34
C GLU A 153 12.40 7.28 1.20
N THR A 154 11.16 7.42 1.66
CA THR A 154 10.83 7.62 3.08
C THR A 154 11.05 6.36 3.92
N ILE A 155 10.97 5.18 3.29
CA ILE A 155 11.36 3.89 3.83
C ILE A 155 12.41 3.30 2.90
N VAL A 156 13.67 3.44 3.27
CA VAL A 156 14.82 3.03 2.43
C VAL A 156 14.76 1.54 2.10
N ASN A 157 14.94 1.20 0.83
CA ASN A 157 14.93 -0.17 0.33
C ASN A 157 13.61 -0.91 0.63
N PHE A 158 12.46 -0.24 0.59
CA PHE A 158 11.19 -0.82 1.05
C PHE A 158 10.85 -2.14 0.34
N HIS A 159 10.88 -2.14 -0.98
CA HIS A 159 10.66 -3.35 -1.81
C HIS A 159 11.93 -3.78 -2.58
N ASN A 160 13.10 -3.57 -1.99
CA ASN A 160 14.33 -4.12 -2.49
C ASN A 160 14.52 -5.55 -1.94
N THR A 161 14.09 -6.54 -2.71
CA THR A 161 14.12 -7.95 -2.31
C THR A 161 15.53 -8.49 -2.06
N VAL A 162 16.56 -7.91 -2.70
CA VAL A 162 17.97 -8.27 -2.45
C VAL A 162 18.42 -7.78 -1.08
N ASP A 163 18.13 -6.51 -0.73
CA ASP A 163 18.41 -5.96 0.61
C ASP A 163 17.64 -6.74 1.71
N ARG A 164 16.39 -7.13 1.43
CA ARG A 164 15.61 -7.98 2.33
C ARG A 164 16.24 -9.35 2.54
N LEU A 165 16.76 -9.97 1.47
CA LEU A 165 17.48 -11.24 1.53
C LEU A 165 18.76 -11.15 2.37
N ASP A 166 19.53 -10.07 2.23
CA ASP A 166 20.75 -9.86 3.02
C ASP A 166 20.44 -9.62 4.51
N LYS A 167 19.38 -8.88 4.82
CA LYS A 167 18.86 -8.73 6.19
C LYS A 167 18.40 -10.06 6.78
N PHE A 168 17.69 -10.86 5.99
CA PHE A 168 17.27 -12.20 6.38
C PHE A 168 18.46 -13.11 6.70
N LYS A 169 19.47 -13.18 5.84
CA LYS A 169 20.71 -13.96 6.07
C LYS A 169 21.40 -13.52 7.37
N THR A 170 21.46 -12.20 7.59
CA THR A 170 22.02 -11.64 8.83
C THR A 170 21.21 -12.07 10.07
N ALA A 171 19.89 -12.09 9.99
CA ALA A 171 19.03 -12.53 11.10
C ALA A 171 19.22 -14.02 11.40
N VAL A 172 19.37 -14.87 10.37
CA VAL A 172 19.68 -16.30 10.51
C VAL A 172 21.04 -16.51 11.18
N GLU A 173 22.08 -15.79 10.72
CA GLU A 173 23.43 -15.91 11.28
C GLU A 173 23.50 -15.49 12.76
N LYS A 174 22.80 -14.43 13.12
CA LYS A 174 22.77 -13.91 14.49
C LYS A 174 21.92 -14.75 15.43
N ASP A 175 20.84 -15.30 14.94
CA ASP A 175 19.85 -16.12 15.68
C ASP A 175 19.62 -15.65 17.13
N VAL A 176 19.32 -14.36 17.26
CA VAL A 176 19.27 -13.67 18.58
C VAL A 176 18.23 -14.25 19.54
N CYS A 177 17.22 -14.92 19.00
CA CYS A 177 16.16 -15.57 19.76
C CYS A 177 16.32 -17.10 19.85
N HIS A 178 17.38 -17.68 19.26
CA HIS A 178 17.63 -19.12 19.21
C HIS A 178 16.48 -19.92 18.58
N ARG A 179 15.86 -19.35 17.52
CA ARG A 179 14.70 -19.92 16.81
C ARG A 179 15.05 -20.54 15.46
N ALA A 180 16.28 -20.36 14.94
CA ALA A 180 16.65 -20.80 13.60
C ALA A 180 16.54 -22.34 13.41
N ALA A 181 16.88 -23.11 14.43
CA ALA A 181 16.77 -24.57 14.40
C ALA A 181 15.31 -25.07 14.26
N ASP A 182 14.33 -24.29 14.72
CA ASP A 182 12.91 -24.67 14.67
C ASP A 182 12.28 -24.39 13.28
N VAL A 183 12.97 -23.62 12.43
CA VAL A 183 12.46 -23.13 11.13
C VAL A 183 13.43 -23.42 9.96
N GLU A 184 14.21 -24.47 10.06
CA GLU A 184 15.21 -24.86 9.04
C GLU A 184 14.61 -25.00 7.65
N LYS A 185 13.36 -25.50 7.53
CA LYS A 185 12.67 -25.67 6.25
C LYS A 185 12.31 -24.35 5.60
N GLU A 186 11.85 -23.39 6.40
CA GLU A 186 11.51 -22.04 5.95
C GLU A 186 12.77 -21.28 5.57
N ILE A 187 13.86 -21.43 6.33
CA ILE A 187 15.17 -20.85 6.00
C ILE A 187 15.68 -21.41 4.67
N GLN A 188 15.63 -22.74 4.50
CA GLN A 188 16.10 -23.38 3.27
C GLN A 188 15.30 -22.94 2.05
N PHE A 189 13.97 -22.79 2.21
CA PHE A 189 13.13 -22.26 1.13
C PHE A 189 13.58 -20.89 0.64
N VAL A 190 13.90 -19.97 1.55
CA VAL A 190 14.42 -18.62 1.18
C VAL A 190 15.77 -18.73 0.49
N LEU A 191 16.68 -19.57 1.00
CA LEU A 191 18.02 -19.76 0.42
C LEU A 191 17.94 -20.38 -0.99
N ASP A 192 17.06 -21.34 -1.20
CA ASP A 192 16.83 -21.96 -2.52
C ASP A 192 16.19 -20.97 -3.51
N SER A 193 15.49 -19.95 -3.01
CA SER A 193 14.82 -18.92 -3.81
C SER A 193 15.66 -17.65 -4.01
N THR A 194 16.98 -17.72 -3.80
CA THR A 194 17.88 -16.56 -3.93
C THR A 194 17.80 -15.90 -5.31
N GLU A 195 17.75 -16.67 -6.40
CA GLU A 195 17.62 -16.14 -7.77
C GLU A 195 16.30 -15.40 -7.97
N LEU A 196 15.22 -15.90 -7.38
CA LEU A 196 13.91 -15.22 -7.40
C LEU A 196 14.00 -13.81 -6.82
N ALA A 197 14.69 -13.64 -5.68
CA ALA A 197 14.85 -12.34 -5.02
C ALA A 197 15.55 -11.28 -5.91
N HIS A 198 16.37 -11.70 -6.87
CA HIS A 198 17.11 -10.79 -7.76
C HIS A 198 16.32 -10.34 -8.99
N VAL A 199 15.27 -11.06 -9.41
CA VAL A 199 14.62 -10.88 -10.72
C VAL A 199 14.22 -9.43 -11.01
N LEU A 200 13.40 -8.82 -10.15
CA LEU A 200 12.92 -7.45 -10.42
C LEU A 200 14.00 -6.39 -10.17
N CYS A 201 14.84 -6.57 -9.15
CA CYS A 201 15.96 -5.67 -8.88
C CYS A 201 16.96 -5.64 -10.06
N ASP A 202 17.29 -6.78 -10.62
CA ASP A 202 18.19 -6.87 -11.77
C ASP A 202 17.57 -6.27 -13.03
N MET A 203 16.28 -6.49 -13.26
CA MET A 203 15.57 -5.87 -14.39
C MET A 203 15.51 -4.34 -14.26
N GLN A 204 15.30 -3.82 -13.05
CA GLN A 204 15.35 -2.38 -12.78
C GLN A 204 16.73 -1.82 -13.02
N ASN A 205 17.79 -2.46 -12.47
CA ASN A 205 19.18 -2.06 -12.65
C ASN A 205 19.63 -2.07 -14.13
N GLN A 206 19.04 -2.97 -14.93
CA GLN A 206 19.27 -3.06 -16.39
C GLN A 206 18.43 -2.05 -17.19
N GLY A 207 17.60 -1.24 -16.56
CA GLY A 207 16.69 -0.29 -17.21
C GLY A 207 15.53 -0.93 -17.99
N LYS A 208 15.23 -2.21 -17.73
CA LYS A 208 14.11 -2.94 -18.37
C LYS A 208 12.77 -2.64 -17.75
N LEU A 209 12.75 -2.32 -16.46
CA LEU A 209 11.56 -1.86 -15.73
C LEU A 209 11.78 -0.40 -15.34
N PRO A 210 10.89 0.51 -15.76
CA PRO A 210 11.01 1.93 -15.42
C PRO A 210 10.67 2.16 -13.95
N LEU A 211 11.29 3.19 -13.35
CA LEU A 211 10.91 3.71 -12.06
C LEU A 211 9.59 4.48 -12.20
N ARG A 212 8.65 4.19 -11.33
CA ARG A 212 7.33 4.82 -11.29
C ARG A 212 7.03 5.37 -9.91
N VAL A 213 5.99 6.17 -9.80
CA VAL A 213 5.35 6.45 -8.52
C VAL A 213 4.55 5.22 -8.12
N THR A 214 4.85 4.62 -6.98
CA THR A 214 4.15 3.46 -6.43
C THR A 214 3.48 3.79 -5.11
N HIS A 215 2.35 3.15 -4.86
CA HIS A 215 1.61 3.30 -3.61
C HIS A 215 2.24 2.49 -2.47
N ASN A 216 2.70 1.28 -2.79
CA ASN A 216 3.40 0.35 -1.89
C ASN A 216 2.58 -0.22 -0.71
N ASP A 217 1.27 0.04 -0.67
CA ASP A 217 0.33 -0.57 0.27
C ASP A 217 -1.06 -0.68 -0.41
N THR A 218 -1.14 -1.51 -1.46
CA THR A 218 -2.29 -1.59 -2.37
C THR A 218 -3.39 -2.52 -1.87
N LYS A 219 -3.88 -2.23 -0.67
CA LYS A 219 -5.00 -2.95 -0.06
C LYS A 219 -6.34 -2.32 -0.45
N LEU A 220 -7.41 -3.14 -0.44
CA LEU A 220 -8.76 -2.68 -0.72
C LEU A 220 -9.20 -1.53 0.20
N ASN A 221 -8.81 -1.54 1.47
CA ASN A 221 -9.17 -0.48 2.42
C ASN A 221 -8.49 0.87 2.14
N ASN A 222 -7.57 0.92 1.17
CA ASN A 222 -6.96 2.15 0.67
C ASN A 222 -7.67 2.69 -0.60
N ILE A 223 -8.84 2.14 -0.92
CA ILE A 223 -9.70 2.61 -2.00
C ILE A 223 -11.04 3.08 -1.43
N MET A 224 -11.46 4.27 -1.82
CA MET A 224 -12.80 4.77 -1.54
C MET A 224 -13.75 4.40 -2.69
N ILE A 225 -14.83 3.74 -2.34
CA ILE A 225 -15.92 3.36 -3.26
C ILE A 225 -17.08 4.35 -3.09
N ASP A 226 -17.54 4.92 -4.19
CA ASP A 226 -18.70 5.81 -4.21
C ASP A 226 -19.98 5.03 -3.87
N ASN A 227 -20.72 5.50 -2.85
CA ASN A 227 -21.88 4.79 -2.32
C ASN A 227 -23.07 4.76 -3.29
N ALA A 228 -23.12 5.67 -4.26
CA ALA A 228 -24.22 5.74 -5.22
C ALA A 228 -24.00 4.85 -6.45
N THR A 229 -22.73 4.74 -6.89
CA THR A 229 -22.38 4.06 -8.14
C THR A 229 -21.70 2.71 -7.93
N GLY A 230 -21.16 2.44 -6.74
CA GLY A 230 -20.34 1.27 -6.47
C GLY A 230 -18.96 1.30 -7.14
N LYS A 231 -18.55 2.43 -7.73
CA LYS A 231 -17.26 2.58 -8.41
C LYS A 231 -16.20 3.13 -7.47
N ALA A 232 -14.96 2.69 -7.67
CA ALA A 232 -13.81 3.30 -7.02
C ALA A 232 -13.62 4.75 -7.49
N ILE A 233 -13.36 5.66 -6.53
CA ILE A 233 -13.22 7.09 -6.83
C ILE A 233 -11.90 7.69 -6.36
N CYS A 234 -11.30 7.21 -5.27
CA CYS A 234 -10.09 7.79 -4.71
C CYS A 234 -9.18 6.73 -4.10
N VAL A 235 -7.89 6.84 -4.39
CA VAL A 235 -6.83 6.12 -3.67
C VAL A 235 -6.41 6.96 -2.48
N ILE A 236 -6.39 6.37 -1.29
CA ILE A 236 -6.05 7.04 -0.03
C ILE A 236 -4.83 6.40 0.63
N ASP A 237 -4.39 6.94 1.77
CA ASP A 237 -3.23 6.46 2.54
C ASP A 237 -1.92 6.49 1.74
N LEU A 238 -1.56 7.69 1.29
CA LEU A 238 -0.37 7.94 0.46
C LEU A 238 0.95 7.99 1.24
N ASP A 239 1.00 7.48 2.47
CA ASP A 239 2.17 7.58 3.35
C ASP A 239 3.37 6.76 2.87
N THR A 240 3.10 5.74 2.08
CA THR A 240 4.12 4.88 1.48
C THR A 240 4.40 5.20 0.00
N VAL A 241 3.87 6.32 -0.50
CA VAL A 241 4.14 6.73 -1.88
C VAL A 241 5.60 7.09 -2.05
N MET A 242 6.29 6.32 -2.89
CA MET A 242 7.73 6.39 -3.15
C MET A 242 8.04 6.01 -4.58
N PRO A 243 9.30 6.21 -5.06
CA PRO A 243 9.74 5.61 -6.30
C PRO A 243 9.75 4.09 -6.19
N GLY A 244 9.21 3.38 -7.18
CA GLY A 244 9.17 1.91 -7.17
C GLY A 244 8.82 1.32 -8.53
N LEU A 245 8.42 0.05 -8.52
CA LEU A 245 8.00 -0.69 -9.71
C LEU A 245 6.49 -0.92 -9.67
N SER A 246 5.80 -0.61 -10.77
CA SER A 246 4.34 -0.83 -10.90
C SER A 246 3.91 -2.27 -10.63
N VAL A 247 4.79 -3.22 -10.94
CA VAL A 247 4.56 -4.65 -10.71
C VAL A 247 4.52 -5.01 -9.21
N ASN A 248 5.13 -4.19 -8.34
CA ASN A 248 5.06 -4.38 -6.89
C ASN A 248 3.66 -4.01 -6.37
N ASP A 249 3.10 -2.88 -6.80
CA ASP A 249 1.73 -2.48 -6.45
C ASP A 249 0.71 -3.53 -6.90
N PHE A 250 0.82 -4.01 -8.14
CA PHE A 250 0.00 -5.12 -8.62
C PHE A 250 0.18 -6.37 -7.74
N GLY A 251 1.42 -6.72 -7.44
CA GLY A 251 1.77 -7.92 -6.68
C GLY A 251 1.24 -7.93 -5.26
N ASP A 252 1.31 -6.79 -4.57
CA ASP A 252 0.81 -6.69 -3.19
C ASP A 252 -0.72 -6.87 -3.13
N SER A 253 -1.45 -6.32 -4.09
CA SER A 253 -2.90 -6.54 -4.20
C SER A 253 -3.26 -8.02 -4.45
N ILE A 254 -2.50 -8.71 -5.31
CA ILE A 254 -2.74 -10.15 -5.57
C ILE A 254 -2.44 -10.99 -4.35
N ARG A 255 -1.32 -10.72 -3.67
CA ARG A 255 -0.93 -11.41 -2.45
C ARG A 255 -2.05 -11.42 -1.41
N PHE A 256 -2.71 -10.31 -1.26
CA PHE A 256 -3.76 -10.13 -0.26
C PHE A 256 -5.15 -10.56 -0.78
N GLY A 257 -5.52 -10.11 -1.99
CA GLY A 257 -6.90 -10.21 -2.49
C GLY A 257 -7.21 -11.50 -3.26
N ALA A 258 -6.20 -12.20 -3.81
CA ALA A 258 -6.41 -13.45 -4.54
C ALA A 258 -5.99 -14.70 -3.75
N SER A 259 -5.63 -14.57 -2.47
CA SER A 259 -5.39 -15.71 -1.60
C SER A 259 -6.71 -16.28 -1.08
N THR A 260 -6.87 -17.60 -1.14
CA THR A 260 -8.05 -18.29 -0.59
C THR A 260 -8.00 -18.45 0.93
N GLY A 261 -6.82 -18.34 1.54
CA GLY A 261 -6.60 -18.42 2.99
C GLY A 261 -6.34 -17.05 3.61
N ALA A 262 -6.61 -16.92 4.90
CA ALA A 262 -6.19 -15.75 5.67
C ALA A 262 -4.66 -15.64 5.69
N GLU A 263 -4.13 -14.44 5.97
CA GLU A 263 -2.67 -14.21 5.99
C GLU A 263 -1.93 -15.09 7.02
N ASP A 264 -2.62 -15.50 8.09
CA ASP A 264 -2.11 -16.35 9.17
C ASP A 264 -2.81 -17.73 9.25
N GLU A 265 -3.36 -18.23 8.13
CA GLU A 265 -4.03 -19.53 8.06
C GLU A 265 -3.06 -20.67 8.40
N LYS A 266 -3.40 -21.45 9.43
CA LYS A 266 -2.58 -22.57 9.90
C LYS A 266 -2.74 -23.82 9.05
N ASP A 267 -3.93 -24.00 8.47
CA ASP A 267 -4.21 -25.11 7.56
C ASP A 267 -3.80 -24.74 6.14
N LEU A 268 -2.54 -24.99 5.82
CA LEU A 268 -1.97 -24.63 4.52
C LEU A 268 -2.66 -25.31 3.31
N THR A 269 -3.49 -26.33 3.54
CA THR A 269 -4.28 -26.94 2.45
C THR A 269 -5.37 -26.01 1.93
N LYS A 270 -5.74 -24.99 2.70
CA LYS A 270 -6.70 -23.94 2.33
C LYS A 270 -6.06 -22.78 1.56
N VAL A 271 -4.73 -22.71 1.52
CA VAL A 271 -3.99 -21.60 0.93
C VAL A 271 -3.64 -21.88 -0.53
N SER A 272 -4.20 -21.08 -1.40
CA SER A 272 -4.02 -21.16 -2.86
C SER A 272 -4.25 -19.79 -3.48
N CYS A 273 -3.65 -19.52 -4.62
CA CYS A 273 -4.02 -18.37 -5.46
C CYS A 273 -5.28 -18.71 -6.26
N ASP A 274 -6.36 -17.98 -6.04
CA ASP A 274 -7.57 -18.07 -6.83
C ASP A 274 -7.34 -17.42 -8.21
N LEU A 275 -7.25 -18.25 -9.25
CA LEU A 275 -7.02 -17.78 -10.62
C LEU A 275 -8.19 -16.96 -11.17
N HIS A 276 -9.41 -17.14 -10.68
CA HIS A 276 -10.55 -16.33 -11.08
C HIS A 276 -10.40 -14.91 -10.52
N LEU A 277 -10.14 -14.76 -9.21
CA LEU A 277 -9.87 -13.45 -8.61
C LEU A 277 -8.61 -12.80 -9.21
N TYR A 278 -7.57 -13.58 -9.48
CA TYR A 278 -6.40 -13.09 -10.21
C TYR A 278 -6.78 -12.51 -11.57
N GLU A 279 -7.62 -13.21 -12.36
CA GLU A 279 -8.08 -12.73 -13.67
C GLU A 279 -8.94 -11.46 -13.55
N VAL A 280 -9.83 -11.39 -12.56
CA VAL A 280 -10.64 -10.20 -12.26
C VAL A 280 -9.74 -9.00 -12.01
N TYR A 281 -8.69 -9.17 -11.17
CA TYR A 281 -7.77 -8.10 -10.85
C TYR A 281 -6.90 -7.68 -12.05
N VAL A 282 -6.34 -8.65 -12.80
CA VAL A 282 -5.56 -8.38 -14.03
C VAL A 282 -6.37 -7.53 -15.01
N LYS A 283 -7.62 -7.92 -15.26
CA LYS A 283 -8.53 -7.18 -16.16
C LYS A 283 -8.70 -5.73 -15.69
N GLY A 284 -9.09 -5.52 -14.43
CA GLY A 284 -9.33 -4.18 -13.89
C GLY A 284 -8.07 -3.31 -13.87
N PHE A 285 -6.91 -3.89 -13.47
CA PHE A 285 -5.66 -3.17 -13.41
C PHE A 285 -5.17 -2.71 -14.78
N ILE A 286 -5.17 -3.60 -15.78
CA ILE A 286 -4.76 -3.27 -17.16
C ILE A 286 -5.72 -2.21 -17.75
N GLU A 287 -7.02 -2.36 -17.56
CA GLU A 287 -8.03 -1.38 -17.99
C GLU A 287 -7.79 -0.02 -17.33
N GLY A 288 -7.58 0.02 -16.01
CA GLY A 288 -7.26 1.24 -15.28
C GLY A 288 -5.97 1.91 -15.76
N CYS A 289 -4.94 1.13 -16.04
CA CYS A 289 -3.67 1.64 -16.58
C CYS A 289 -3.81 2.28 -17.96
N GLY A 290 -4.81 1.87 -18.76
CA GLY A 290 -5.14 2.52 -20.04
C GLY A 290 -3.95 2.67 -21.00
N GLY A 291 -3.06 1.67 -21.06
CA GLY A 291 -1.88 1.67 -21.91
C GLY A 291 -0.64 2.42 -21.36
N ALA A 292 -0.67 2.86 -20.10
CA ALA A 292 0.45 3.57 -19.50
C ALA A 292 1.65 2.67 -19.14
N LEU A 293 1.43 1.36 -19.01
CA LEU A 293 2.49 0.39 -18.72
C LEU A 293 3.18 -0.07 -20.00
N THR A 294 4.48 -0.32 -19.91
CA THR A 294 5.26 -0.96 -20.97
C THR A 294 4.90 -2.44 -21.12
N GLU A 295 5.19 -3.02 -22.27
CA GLU A 295 5.00 -4.46 -22.49
C GLU A 295 5.77 -5.30 -21.47
N THR A 296 6.99 -4.89 -21.12
CA THR A 296 7.80 -5.57 -20.11
C THR A 296 7.15 -5.54 -18.72
N GLU A 297 6.57 -4.40 -18.31
CA GLU A 297 5.83 -4.32 -17.05
C GLU A 297 4.63 -5.27 -17.04
N LEU A 298 3.85 -5.28 -18.13
CA LEU A 298 2.71 -6.20 -18.26
C LEU A 298 3.14 -7.67 -18.19
N ASP A 299 4.22 -8.05 -18.90
CA ASP A 299 4.74 -9.43 -18.87
C ASP A 299 5.25 -9.85 -17.48
N MET A 300 5.67 -8.88 -16.66
CA MET A 300 6.19 -9.13 -15.32
C MET A 300 5.14 -9.04 -14.19
N LEU A 301 3.88 -8.73 -14.48
CA LEU A 301 2.81 -8.72 -13.47
C LEU A 301 2.70 -10.05 -12.68
N PRO A 302 2.74 -11.24 -13.33
CA PRO A 302 2.72 -12.50 -12.58
C PRO A 302 3.92 -12.67 -11.65
N MET A 303 5.09 -12.21 -12.09
CA MET A 303 6.31 -12.26 -11.28
C MET A 303 6.24 -11.27 -10.11
N GLY A 304 5.64 -10.08 -10.30
CA GLY A 304 5.34 -9.15 -9.23
C GLY A 304 4.51 -9.79 -8.12
N ALA A 305 3.46 -10.54 -8.46
CA ALA A 305 2.65 -11.26 -7.48
C ALA A 305 3.46 -12.28 -6.67
N ILE A 306 4.28 -13.09 -7.34
CA ILE A 306 5.14 -14.08 -6.70
C ILE A 306 6.17 -13.40 -5.79
N LEU A 307 6.85 -12.35 -6.29
CA LEU A 307 7.92 -11.67 -5.55
C LEU A 307 7.41 -10.90 -4.34
N MET A 308 6.29 -10.18 -4.46
CA MET A 308 5.71 -9.47 -3.31
C MET A 308 5.26 -10.45 -2.21
N THR A 309 4.72 -11.60 -2.59
CA THR A 309 4.36 -12.67 -1.66
C THR A 309 5.61 -13.27 -1.00
N PHE A 310 6.65 -13.55 -1.78
CA PHE A 310 7.93 -14.05 -1.28
C PHE A 310 8.60 -13.07 -0.31
N GLU A 311 8.68 -11.80 -0.69
CA GLU A 311 9.25 -10.74 0.16
C GLU A 311 8.51 -10.63 1.49
N CYS A 312 7.18 -10.63 1.45
CA CYS A 312 6.36 -10.54 2.65
C CYS A 312 6.60 -11.73 3.59
N GLY A 313 6.63 -12.96 3.05
CA GLY A 313 6.94 -14.17 3.80
C GLY A 313 8.35 -14.14 4.42
N MET A 314 9.35 -13.68 3.66
CA MET A 314 10.72 -13.53 4.14
C MET A 314 10.80 -12.46 5.25
N ARG A 315 10.08 -11.36 5.14
CA ARG A 315 10.01 -10.32 6.19
C ARG A 315 9.36 -10.82 7.48
N PHE A 316 8.29 -11.62 7.40
CA PHE A 316 7.70 -12.27 8.57
C PHE A 316 8.68 -13.24 9.24
N LEU A 317 9.44 -14.01 8.46
CA LEU A 317 10.44 -14.94 9.00
C LEU A 317 11.60 -14.19 9.64
N THR A 318 12.06 -13.10 9.04
CA THR A 318 13.11 -12.24 9.59
C THR A 318 12.70 -11.69 10.95
N ASP A 319 11.50 -11.10 11.04
CA ASP A 319 10.96 -10.54 12.28
C ASP A 319 10.76 -11.63 13.36
N TYR A 320 10.30 -12.82 12.96
CA TYR A 320 10.22 -13.97 13.89
C TYR A 320 11.58 -14.35 14.48
N LEU A 321 12.63 -14.37 13.65
CA LEU A 321 14.00 -14.67 14.10
C LEU A 321 14.58 -13.56 14.99
N GLU A 322 14.16 -12.31 14.77
CA GLU A 322 14.60 -11.13 15.52
C GLU A 322 13.78 -10.87 16.79
N GLY A 323 12.68 -11.60 17.03
CA GLY A 323 11.87 -11.52 18.27
C GLY A 323 10.51 -10.85 18.14
N ASP A 324 9.95 -10.77 16.93
CA ASP A 324 8.61 -10.25 16.65
C ASP A 324 8.43 -8.76 17.03
N HIS A 325 9.35 -7.90 16.60
CA HIS A 325 9.36 -6.48 16.96
C HIS A 325 8.77 -5.55 15.91
N TYR A 326 8.80 -5.95 14.63
CA TYR A 326 8.35 -5.11 13.51
C TYR A 326 6.85 -5.23 13.27
N PHE A 327 6.34 -6.46 13.10
CA PHE A 327 4.93 -6.69 12.87
C PHE A 327 4.17 -6.93 14.17
N LYS A 328 3.02 -6.28 14.32
CA LYS A 328 2.16 -6.52 15.47
C LYS A 328 1.69 -7.97 15.49
N ILE A 329 1.99 -8.68 16.57
CA ILE A 329 1.55 -10.05 16.80
C ILE A 329 0.40 -10.09 17.82
N HIS A 330 -0.49 -11.08 17.68
CA HIS A 330 -1.60 -11.31 18.62
C HIS A 330 -1.46 -12.62 19.39
N ARG A 331 -0.43 -13.41 19.07
CA ARG A 331 -0.13 -14.71 19.68
C ARG A 331 1.31 -15.10 19.40
N GLU A 332 1.83 -16.02 20.17
CA GLU A 332 3.14 -16.63 19.90
C GLU A 332 3.13 -17.37 18.54
N GLY A 333 4.21 -17.25 17.78
CA GLY A 333 4.38 -17.85 16.45
C GLY A 333 3.50 -17.23 15.36
N HIS A 334 2.87 -16.06 15.59
CA HIS A 334 1.99 -15.44 14.61
C HIS A 334 2.72 -15.11 13.30
N ASN A 335 3.93 -14.53 13.36
CA ASN A 335 4.72 -14.24 12.18
C ASN A 335 5.21 -15.51 11.47
N LEU A 336 5.44 -16.59 12.19
CA LEU A 336 5.79 -17.89 11.58
C LEU A 336 4.62 -18.48 10.79
N ASP A 337 3.39 -18.40 11.33
CA ASP A 337 2.19 -18.84 10.59
C ASP A 337 1.99 -17.99 9.34
N ARG A 338 2.15 -16.67 9.44
CA ARG A 338 2.10 -15.75 8.29
C ARG A 338 3.17 -16.09 7.24
N CYS A 339 4.41 -16.33 7.66
CA CYS A 339 5.49 -16.75 6.77
C CYS A 339 5.11 -18.02 5.99
N ARG A 340 4.62 -19.05 6.68
CA ARG A 340 4.23 -20.34 6.08
C ARG A 340 3.12 -20.18 5.07
N THR A 341 2.13 -19.34 5.37
CA THR A 341 1.04 -19.01 4.45
C THR A 341 1.58 -18.36 3.17
N GLN A 342 2.47 -17.37 3.30
CA GLN A 342 3.06 -16.69 2.14
C GLN A 342 3.90 -17.67 1.30
N PHE A 343 4.74 -18.49 1.91
CA PHE A 343 5.56 -19.46 1.16
C PHE A 343 4.73 -20.55 0.48
N LYS A 344 3.60 -20.95 1.10
CA LYS A 344 2.64 -21.85 0.43
C LYS A 344 2.03 -21.18 -0.79
N LEU A 345 1.65 -19.89 -0.67
CA LEU A 345 1.06 -19.13 -1.77
C LEU A 345 2.08 -18.91 -2.91
N VAL A 346 3.37 -18.64 -2.60
CA VAL A 346 4.44 -18.58 -3.60
C VAL A 346 4.51 -19.86 -4.42
N LYS A 347 4.62 -21.02 -3.76
CA LYS A 347 4.68 -22.32 -4.45
C LYS A 347 3.48 -22.57 -5.35
N ASP A 348 2.29 -22.25 -4.86
CA ASP A 348 1.05 -22.41 -5.61
C ASP A 348 1.02 -21.50 -6.87
N MET A 349 1.49 -20.25 -6.75
CA MET A 349 1.60 -19.34 -7.90
C MET A 349 2.69 -19.78 -8.89
N GLU A 350 3.82 -20.32 -8.43
CA GLU A 350 4.85 -20.87 -9.30
C GLU A 350 4.31 -22.04 -10.14
N GLU A 351 3.54 -22.96 -9.52
CA GLU A 351 2.86 -24.05 -10.22
C GLU A 351 1.84 -23.53 -11.26
N LYS A 352 1.20 -22.39 -10.98
CA LYS A 352 0.19 -21.76 -11.84
C LYS A 352 0.76 -20.70 -12.78
N LEU A 353 2.07 -20.43 -12.79
CA LEU A 353 2.69 -19.30 -13.47
C LEU A 353 2.35 -19.25 -14.98
N SER A 354 2.35 -20.40 -15.66
CA SER A 354 1.97 -20.44 -17.08
C SER A 354 0.54 -19.94 -17.31
N ARG A 355 -0.40 -20.34 -16.44
CA ARG A 355 -1.78 -19.90 -16.51
C ARG A 355 -1.94 -18.41 -16.17
N MET A 356 -1.20 -17.92 -15.18
CA MET A 356 -1.18 -16.51 -14.83
C MET A 356 -0.68 -15.65 -16.00
N LYS A 357 0.36 -16.09 -16.72
CA LYS A 357 0.85 -15.43 -17.94
C LYS A 357 -0.18 -15.44 -19.08
N GLU A 358 -0.88 -16.53 -19.29
CA GLU A 358 -1.97 -16.60 -20.29
C GLU A 358 -3.08 -15.60 -19.99
N ILE A 359 -3.45 -15.44 -18.72
CA ILE A 359 -4.45 -14.46 -18.28
C ILE A 359 -3.98 -13.03 -18.61
N VAL A 360 -2.75 -12.65 -18.25
CA VAL A 360 -2.22 -11.32 -18.61
C VAL A 360 -2.23 -11.12 -20.13
N ASN A 361 -1.76 -12.10 -20.89
CA ASN A 361 -1.73 -12.03 -22.36
C ASN A 361 -3.11 -11.84 -23.00
N LYS A 362 -4.16 -12.33 -22.36
CA LYS A 362 -5.55 -12.15 -22.81
C LYS A 362 -5.98 -10.67 -22.78
N TYR A 363 -5.53 -9.91 -21.77
CA TYR A 363 -5.99 -8.54 -21.54
C TYR A 363 -5.00 -7.46 -22.02
N LYS A 364 -3.71 -7.77 -22.21
CA LYS A 364 -2.74 -6.78 -22.72
C LYS A 364 -2.93 -6.38 -24.18
N GLN A 365 -3.75 -7.11 -24.95
CA GLN A 365 -4.02 -6.85 -26.37
C GLN A 365 -5.31 -6.05 -26.61
N VAL A 366 -6.01 -5.66 -25.55
CA VAL A 366 -7.22 -4.84 -25.60
C VAL A 366 -6.89 -3.39 -25.33
#